data_405a86cb29d1f983d62ff1cdd7b9155b
#
_entry.id   405a86cb29d1f983d62ff1cdd7b9155b
#
_cell.length_a   1.000
_cell.length_b   1.000
_cell.length_c   1.000
_cell.angle_alpha   90.00
_cell.angle_beta   90.00
_cell.angle_gamma   90.00
#
_symmetry.space_group_name_H-M   'P 1'
#
loop_
_entity.id
_entity.type
_entity.pdbx_description
1 polymer ?
#
loop_
_entity_poly.entity_id
_entity_poly.type
_entity_poly.pdbx_seq_one_letter_code
_entity_poly.pdbx_strand_id
1 'polypeptide(L)'
;MSTETAPKPYRLASGEGLADVWWKSGRITVKAGPDETGNAFSQFEVDDPRGSGPPLHVHHNEDETFYILEGQVTMFVGDERIDLEAGDYCFGPRGVPHAYLVRSERARMLVTISPSGSEQLFVSLGVPVTSAEPPTDTVMPPMPEMARLFATYGAEILGPPPTLSDLA
;
A
#
# COMPACT_ATOMS: atom_id res chain seq x y z
N MET A 1 21.89 -27.56 5.02
CA MET A 1 21.34 -26.90 6.22
C MET A 1 21.48 -25.41 5.95
N SER A 2 20.38 -24.77 5.61
CA SER A 2 20.33 -23.29 5.45
C SER A 2 20.49 -22.68 6.84
N THR A 3 21.58 -21.98 7.08
CA THR A 3 21.74 -21.18 8.30
C THR A 3 20.84 -19.97 8.18
N GLU A 4 19.59 -20.14 8.57
CA GLU A 4 18.67 -19.03 8.73
C GLU A 4 19.25 -18.11 9.81
N THR A 5 19.82 -17.00 9.41
CA THR A 5 20.31 -15.99 10.34
C THR A 5 19.13 -15.36 11.03
N ALA A 6 19.09 -15.43 12.35
CA ALA A 6 18.04 -14.79 13.14
C ALA A 6 17.89 -13.30 12.75
N PRO A 7 16.66 -12.79 12.68
CA PRO A 7 16.40 -11.37 12.39
C PRO A 7 17.18 -10.47 13.34
N LYS A 8 17.79 -9.41 12.81
CA LYS A 8 18.55 -8.44 13.61
C LYS A 8 17.73 -7.18 13.81
N PRO A 9 17.76 -6.58 14.99
CA PRO A 9 17.12 -5.29 15.20
C PRO A 9 17.80 -4.21 14.32
N TYR A 10 16.98 -3.32 13.76
CA TYR A 10 17.46 -2.18 12.98
C TYR A 10 16.65 -0.92 13.30
N ARG A 11 17.15 0.22 12.88
CA ARG A 11 16.48 1.52 12.95
C ARG A 11 16.48 2.14 11.56
N LEU A 12 15.33 2.65 11.17
CA LEU A 12 15.16 3.53 10.02
C LEU A 12 14.83 4.93 10.55
N ALA A 13 15.48 5.94 10.04
CA ALA A 13 15.14 7.32 10.35
C ALA A 13 13.85 7.74 9.62
N SER A 14 13.33 8.93 9.92
CA SER A 14 12.15 9.47 9.22
C SER A 14 12.42 9.54 7.71
N GLY A 15 11.51 9.00 6.90
CA GLY A 15 11.63 8.93 5.45
C GLY A 15 12.55 7.83 4.91
N GLU A 16 13.28 7.10 5.77
CA GLU A 16 14.10 5.96 5.35
C GLU A 16 13.27 4.68 5.24
N GLY A 17 13.65 3.79 4.33
CA GLY A 17 13.07 2.46 4.12
C GLY A 17 14.09 1.46 3.63
N LEU A 18 13.73 0.19 3.66
CA LEU A 18 14.46 -0.92 3.04
C LEU A 18 14.36 -0.86 1.51
N ALA A 19 13.21 -0.38 1.02
CA ALA A 19 12.96 0.02 -0.35
C ALA A 19 12.12 1.28 -0.36
N ASP A 20 12.26 2.09 -1.40
CA ASP A 20 11.61 3.39 -1.52
C ASP A 20 11.33 3.65 -3.00
N VAL A 21 10.05 3.67 -3.35
CA VAL A 21 9.62 3.73 -4.74
C VAL A 21 8.48 4.73 -4.96
N TRP A 22 8.50 5.34 -6.12
CA TRP A 22 7.35 6.05 -6.66
C TRP A 22 6.36 5.04 -7.27
N TRP A 23 5.13 5.11 -6.81
CA TRP A 23 4.01 4.36 -7.35
C TRP A 23 2.98 5.35 -7.90
N LYS A 24 2.98 5.55 -9.21
CA LYS A 24 2.29 6.69 -9.85
C LYS A 24 2.81 8.02 -9.27
N SER A 25 1.91 8.82 -8.70
CA SER A 25 2.22 10.08 -8.00
C SER A 25 2.42 9.92 -6.49
N GLY A 26 2.19 8.74 -5.96
CA GLY A 26 2.42 8.41 -4.55
C GLY A 26 3.79 7.80 -4.31
N ARG A 27 4.21 7.76 -3.05
CA ARG A 27 5.47 7.18 -2.61
C ARG A 27 5.21 6.05 -1.64
N ILE A 28 5.89 4.92 -1.84
CA ILE A 28 5.83 3.76 -0.95
C ILE A 28 7.21 3.49 -0.39
N THR A 29 7.31 3.52 0.93
CA THR A 29 8.57 3.33 1.68
C THR A 29 8.44 2.09 2.55
N VAL A 30 9.07 0.99 2.17
CA VAL A 30 9.01 -0.29 2.89
C VAL A 30 9.82 -0.20 4.17
N LYS A 31 9.20 -0.53 5.30
CA LYS A 31 9.81 -0.52 6.64
C LYS A 31 10.23 -1.90 7.12
N ALA A 32 9.46 -2.93 6.77
CA ALA A 32 9.74 -4.32 7.04
C ALA A 32 9.12 -5.20 5.95
N GLY A 33 9.80 -6.26 5.59
CA GLY A 33 9.36 -7.24 4.61
C GLY A 33 9.54 -8.67 5.11
N PRO A 34 9.39 -9.67 4.23
CA PRO A 34 9.47 -11.07 4.59
C PRO A 34 10.80 -11.47 5.22
N ASP A 35 11.90 -10.89 4.77
CA ASP A 35 13.25 -11.23 5.28
C ASP A 35 13.45 -10.76 6.72
N GLU A 36 12.86 -9.61 7.11
CA GLU A 36 12.97 -9.07 8.46
C GLU A 36 11.99 -9.73 9.43
N THR A 37 10.81 -10.13 8.93
CA THR A 37 9.70 -10.59 9.79
C THR A 37 9.50 -12.10 9.79
N GLY A 38 10.29 -12.85 9.02
CA GLY A 38 10.08 -14.28 8.82
C GLY A 38 8.70 -14.58 8.19
N ASN A 39 8.28 -13.78 7.25
CA ASN A 39 6.98 -13.84 6.56
C ASN A 39 5.75 -13.52 7.45
N ALA A 40 5.93 -13.00 8.65
CA ALA A 40 4.79 -12.73 9.54
C ALA A 40 3.97 -11.53 9.05
N PHE A 41 4.61 -10.48 8.60
CA PHE A 41 3.96 -9.29 8.04
C PHE A 41 4.93 -8.49 7.18
N SER A 42 4.38 -7.62 6.33
CA SER A 42 5.08 -6.50 5.71
C SER A 42 4.52 -5.20 6.24
N GLN A 43 5.37 -4.19 6.37
CA GLN A 43 4.94 -2.85 6.79
C GLN A 43 5.59 -1.80 5.89
N PHE A 44 4.78 -0.86 5.43
CA PHE A 44 5.22 0.23 4.57
C PHE A 44 4.44 1.51 4.81
N GLU A 45 5.08 2.62 4.59
CA GLU A 45 4.47 3.94 4.60
C GLU A 45 4.02 4.28 3.18
N VAL A 46 2.77 4.69 3.04
CA VAL A 46 2.19 5.23 1.81
C VAL A 46 2.04 6.73 1.99
N ASP A 47 2.42 7.48 0.97
CA ASP A 47 2.36 8.92 0.94
C ASP A 47 1.76 9.36 -0.39
N ASP A 48 0.47 9.62 -0.38
CA ASP A 48 -0.36 9.81 -1.56
C ASP A 48 -0.96 11.21 -1.65
N PRO A 49 -0.99 11.83 -2.85
CA PRO A 49 -1.69 13.09 -3.08
C PRO A 49 -3.21 12.90 -3.18
N ARG A 50 -3.94 14.02 -3.11
CA ARG A 50 -5.39 14.07 -3.24
C ARG A 50 -5.91 13.33 -4.47
N GLY A 51 -6.98 12.56 -4.29
CA GLY A 51 -7.62 11.78 -5.33
C GLY A 51 -6.91 10.48 -5.69
N SER A 52 -5.81 10.15 -5.01
CA SER A 52 -5.12 8.87 -5.15
C SER A 52 -5.79 7.77 -4.35
N GLY A 53 -5.62 6.54 -4.82
CA GLY A 53 -6.01 5.31 -4.16
C GLY A 53 -5.80 4.11 -5.09
N PRO A 54 -5.80 2.90 -4.53
CA PRO A 54 -5.72 1.67 -5.31
C PRO A 54 -7.04 1.40 -6.05
N PRO A 55 -7.04 0.55 -7.08
CA PRO A 55 -8.27 -0.02 -7.60
C PRO A 55 -9.02 -0.78 -6.49
N LEU A 56 -10.35 -0.94 -6.65
CA LEU A 56 -11.10 -1.83 -5.78
C LEU A 56 -10.54 -3.25 -5.94
N HIS A 57 -10.08 -3.84 -4.86
CA HIS A 57 -9.41 -5.14 -4.88
C HIS A 57 -9.71 -5.95 -3.62
N VAL A 58 -9.36 -7.22 -3.66
CA VAL A 58 -9.47 -8.13 -2.52
C VAL A 58 -8.16 -8.90 -2.36
N HIS A 59 -7.68 -9.00 -1.13
CA HIS A 59 -6.62 -9.92 -0.74
C HIS A 59 -7.24 -11.25 -0.32
N HIS A 60 -6.81 -12.35 -0.94
CA HIS A 60 -7.34 -13.68 -0.62
C HIS A 60 -6.61 -14.31 0.57
N ASN A 61 -5.37 -13.91 0.84
CA ASN A 61 -4.51 -14.55 1.82
C ASN A 61 -4.12 -13.63 2.98
N GLU A 62 -4.18 -12.31 2.79
CA GLU A 62 -3.64 -11.32 3.71
C GLU A 62 -4.74 -10.47 4.34
N ASP A 63 -4.58 -10.19 5.63
CA ASP A 63 -5.25 -9.08 6.29
C ASP A 63 -4.43 -7.80 6.09
N GLU A 64 -5.10 -6.67 5.89
CA GLU A 64 -4.46 -5.39 5.72
C GLU A 64 -4.95 -4.39 6.77
N THR A 65 -4.05 -3.57 7.28
CA THR A 65 -4.39 -2.53 8.25
C THR A 65 -3.83 -1.19 7.84
N PHE A 66 -4.55 -0.14 8.18
CA PHE A 66 -4.21 1.24 7.86
C PHE A 66 -4.22 2.08 9.12
N TYR A 67 -3.11 2.71 9.44
CA TYR A 67 -3.01 3.72 10.48
C TYR A 67 -2.68 5.07 9.84
N ILE A 68 -3.56 6.05 10.03
CA ILE A 68 -3.40 7.35 9.40
C ILE A 68 -2.40 8.18 10.20
N LEU A 69 -1.28 8.52 9.57
CA LEU A 69 -0.24 9.36 10.17
C LEU A 69 -0.53 10.85 9.94
N GLU A 70 -1.08 11.17 8.76
CA GLU A 70 -1.34 12.56 8.34
C GLU A 70 -2.43 12.60 7.29
N GLY A 71 -3.26 13.66 7.28
CA GLY A 71 -4.28 13.90 6.28
C GLY A 71 -5.61 13.20 6.55
N GLN A 72 -6.41 13.08 5.51
CA GLN A 72 -7.76 12.51 5.55
C GLN A 72 -7.97 11.53 4.40
N VAL A 73 -8.52 10.38 4.72
CA VAL A 73 -8.74 9.27 3.80
C VAL A 73 -10.18 8.76 3.97
N THR A 74 -10.82 8.37 2.89
CA THR A 74 -12.04 7.54 2.95
C THR A 74 -11.66 6.12 2.57
N MET A 75 -11.96 5.17 3.44
CA MET A 75 -11.89 3.73 3.16
C MET A 75 -13.25 3.22 2.69
N PHE A 76 -13.22 2.35 1.71
CA PHE A 76 -14.35 1.54 1.27
C PHE A 76 -14.00 0.08 1.58
N VAL A 77 -14.70 -0.55 2.49
CA VAL A 77 -14.43 -1.93 2.94
C VAL A 77 -15.75 -2.71 2.93
N GLY A 78 -15.91 -3.64 2.00
CA GLY A 78 -17.20 -4.26 1.72
C GLY A 78 -18.24 -3.21 1.34
N ASP A 79 -19.35 -3.16 2.07
CA ASP A 79 -20.42 -2.18 1.89
C ASP A 79 -20.24 -0.93 2.78
N GLU A 80 -19.18 -0.87 3.57
CA GLU A 80 -18.93 0.23 4.51
C GLU A 80 -18.08 1.33 3.89
N ARG A 81 -18.47 2.57 4.14
CA ARG A 81 -17.67 3.77 3.90
C ARG A 81 -17.22 4.33 5.24
N ILE A 82 -15.92 4.44 5.42
CA ILE A 82 -15.31 4.85 6.69
C ILE A 82 -14.39 6.05 6.43
N ASP A 83 -14.74 7.20 6.98
CA ASP A 83 -13.91 8.40 6.90
C ASP A 83 -12.92 8.42 8.06
N LEU A 84 -11.63 8.57 7.72
CA LEU A 84 -10.49 8.52 8.64
C LEU A 84 -9.70 9.82 8.60
N GLU A 85 -9.10 10.15 9.74
CA GLU A 85 -8.14 11.26 9.90
C GLU A 85 -6.92 10.82 10.71
N ALA A 86 -5.94 11.71 10.86
CA ALA A 86 -4.69 11.39 11.58
C ALA A 86 -4.97 10.84 12.99
N GLY A 87 -4.39 9.67 13.29
CA GLY A 87 -4.58 8.90 14.52
C GLY A 87 -5.61 7.78 14.43
N ASP A 88 -6.42 7.75 13.37
CA ASP A 88 -7.40 6.69 13.16
C ASP A 88 -6.77 5.41 12.60
N TYR A 89 -7.45 4.30 12.85
CA TYR A 89 -7.08 2.96 12.41
C TYR A 89 -8.24 2.30 11.66
N CYS A 90 -7.94 1.61 10.58
CA CYS A 90 -8.90 0.77 9.85
C CYS A 90 -8.34 -0.62 9.61
N PHE A 91 -9.22 -1.62 9.66
CA PHE A 91 -8.92 -3.01 9.39
C PHE A 91 -9.64 -3.47 8.12
N GLY A 92 -8.87 -3.93 7.14
CA GLY A 92 -9.31 -4.59 5.91
C GLY A 92 -9.09 -6.10 6.01
N PRO A 93 -10.10 -6.89 6.41
CA PRO A 93 -9.92 -8.34 6.54
C PRO A 93 -9.76 -9.00 5.17
N ARG A 94 -8.99 -10.08 5.12
CA ARG A 94 -8.86 -10.93 3.93
C ARG A 94 -10.23 -11.38 3.42
N GLY A 95 -10.36 -11.48 2.12
CA GLY A 95 -11.61 -11.88 1.48
C GLY A 95 -12.68 -10.78 1.43
N VAL A 96 -12.42 -9.60 1.97
CA VAL A 96 -13.34 -8.45 1.89
C VAL A 96 -12.78 -7.42 0.90
N PRO A 97 -13.52 -7.10 -0.19
CA PRO A 97 -13.11 -6.07 -1.14
C PRO A 97 -12.91 -4.71 -0.47
N HIS A 98 -11.84 -4.03 -0.83
CA HIS A 98 -11.59 -2.70 -0.30
C HIS A 98 -10.80 -1.81 -1.25
N ALA A 99 -10.86 -0.52 -0.99
CA ALA A 99 -10.09 0.54 -1.61
C ALA A 99 -10.04 1.74 -0.67
N TYR A 100 -9.15 2.69 -0.92
CA TYR A 100 -9.19 3.99 -0.26
C TYR A 100 -9.12 5.14 -1.25
N LEU A 101 -9.46 6.33 -0.76
CA LEU A 101 -9.37 7.57 -1.50
C LEU A 101 -8.83 8.68 -0.59
N VAL A 102 -7.75 9.32 -1.00
CA VAL A 102 -7.20 10.48 -0.28
C VAL A 102 -8.08 11.72 -0.52
N ARG A 103 -8.60 12.32 0.58
CA ARG A 103 -9.48 13.50 0.55
C ARG A 103 -8.73 14.81 0.75
N SER A 104 -7.74 14.83 1.63
CA SER A 104 -6.86 16.00 1.87
C SER A 104 -5.92 16.21 0.69
N GLU A 105 -5.18 17.32 0.70
CA GLU A 105 -4.15 17.60 -0.32
C GLU A 105 -3.13 16.47 -0.41
N ARG A 106 -2.80 15.86 0.74
CA ARG A 106 -1.91 14.72 0.90
C ARG A 106 -2.36 13.88 2.09
N ALA A 107 -2.09 12.60 2.06
CA ALA A 107 -2.22 11.72 3.23
C ALA A 107 -1.02 10.79 3.34
N ARG A 108 -0.61 10.54 4.59
CA ARG A 108 0.40 9.54 4.93
C ARG A 108 -0.22 8.48 5.81
N MET A 109 0.05 7.22 5.49
CA MET A 109 -0.51 6.06 6.18
C MET A 109 0.60 5.05 6.45
N LEU A 110 0.56 4.41 7.61
CA LEU A 110 1.31 3.19 7.87
C LEU A 110 0.40 2.01 7.55
N VAL A 111 0.81 1.23 6.57
CA VAL A 111 0.07 0.03 6.11
C VAL A 111 0.80 -1.20 6.57
N THR A 112 0.07 -2.18 7.10
CA THR A 112 0.61 -3.49 7.46
C THR A 112 -0.21 -4.57 6.78
N ILE A 113 0.47 -5.50 6.12
CA ILE A 113 -0.12 -6.67 5.45
C ILE A 113 0.40 -7.93 6.14
N SER A 114 -0.49 -8.83 6.52
CA SER A 114 -0.15 -10.09 7.20
C SER A 114 -0.91 -11.29 6.61
N PRO A 115 -0.19 -12.36 6.18
CA PRO A 115 1.28 -12.50 6.10
C PRO A 115 1.92 -11.55 5.08
N SER A 116 3.26 -11.51 5.05
CA SER A 116 4.04 -10.66 4.14
C SER A 116 4.00 -11.16 2.69
N GLY A 117 4.41 -10.30 1.76
CA GLY A 117 4.66 -10.68 0.37
C GLY A 117 4.07 -9.72 -0.67
N SER A 118 2.89 -9.16 -0.42
CA SER A 118 2.21 -8.29 -1.39
C SER A 118 2.94 -6.95 -1.63
N GLU A 119 3.77 -6.49 -0.70
CA GLU A 119 4.60 -5.29 -0.88
C GLU A 119 5.57 -5.44 -2.07
N GLN A 120 5.92 -6.67 -2.43
CA GLN A 120 6.79 -6.94 -3.58
C GLN A 120 6.18 -6.48 -4.90
N LEU A 121 4.86 -6.40 -4.99
CA LEU A 121 4.19 -5.79 -6.14
C LEU A 121 4.67 -4.34 -6.35
N PHE A 122 4.70 -3.55 -5.29
CA PHE A 122 5.10 -2.15 -5.36
C PHE A 122 6.60 -2.02 -5.64
N VAL A 123 7.43 -2.82 -4.98
CA VAL A 123 8.89 -2.79 -5.18
C VAL A 123 9.29 -3.20 -6.59
N SER A 124 8.59 -4.20 -7.17
CA SER A 124 8.92 -4.71 -8.51
C SER A 124 8.50 -3.79 -9.65
N LEU A 125 7.44 -3.00 -9.46
CA LEU A 125 6.87 -2.14 -10.50
C LEU A 125 7.10 -0.65 -10.26
N GLY A 126 7.40 -0.26 -9.02
CA GLY A 126 7.67 1.12 -8.65
C GLY A 126 8.99 1.62 -9.23
N VAL A 127 9.07 2.92 -9.43
CA VAL A 127 10.31 3.59 -9.86
C VAL A 127 11.10 3.97 -8.61
N PRO A 128 12.38 3.55 -8.47
CA PRO A 128 13.18 3.93 -7.31
C PRO A 128 13.20 5.44 -7.07
N VAL A 129 13.03 5.86 -5.83
CA VAL A 129 13.08 7.29 -5.45
C VAL A 129 14.51 7.78 -5.55
N THR A 130 14.77 8.64 -6.52
CA THR A 130 16.07 9.30 -6.76
C THR A 130 15.94 10.83 -6.73
N SER A 131 14.70 11.34 -6.64
CA SER A 131 14.37 12.77 -6.62
C SER A 131 13.23 13.03 -5.65
N ALA A 132 13.06 14.29 -5.24
CA ALA A 132 11.97 14.70 -4.34
C ALA A 132 10.58 14.64 -5.00
N GLU A 133 10.52 14.70 -6.33
CA GLU A 133 9.28 14.71 -7.11
C GLU A 133 9.12 13.38 -7.86
N PRO A 134 7.88 12.90 -8.05
CA PRO A 134 7.61 11.72 -8.85
C PRO A 134 8.01 11.95 -10.31
N PRO A 135 8.47 10.92 -11.03
CA PRO A 135 8.76 11.02 -12.44
C PRO A 135 7.46 11.31 -13.23
N THR A 136 7.55 12.21 -14.19
CA THR A 136 6.39 12.67 -15.01
C THR A 136 5.98 11.68 -16.09
N ASP A 137 6.82 10.73 -16.41
CA ASP A 137 6.69 9.75 -17.49
C ASP A 137 6.47 8.31 -16.99
N THR A 138 6.09 8.14 -15.74
CA THR A 138 5.75 6.81 -15.20
C THR A 138 4.53 6.24 -15.91
N VAL A 139 4.74 5.22 -16.71
CA VAL A 139 3.69 4.48 -17.40
C VAL A 139 3.35 3.25 -16.57
N MET A 140 2.14 3.24 -15.99
CA MET A 140 1.63 2.05 -15.32
C MET A 140 1.20 0.99 -16.36
N PRO A 141 1.39 -0.30 -16.06
CA PRO A 141 0.89 -1.36 -16.93
C PRO A 141 -0.61 -1.21 -17.22
N PRO A 142 -1.09 -1.61 -18.42
CA PRO A 142 -2.51 -1.67 -18.70
C PRO A 142 -3.27 -2.53 -17.67
N MET A 143 -4.54 -2.22 -17.42
CA MET A 143 -5.36 -2.92 -16.40
C MET A 143 -5.32 -4.46 -16.49
N PRO A 144 -5.35 -5.10 -17.69
CA PRO A 144 -5.25 -6.56 -17.78
C PRO A 144 -3.91 -7.12 -17.29
N GLU A 145 -2.83 -6.38 -17.48
CA GLU A 145 -1.49 -6.74 -16.99
C GLU A 145 -1.39 -6.48 -15.49
N MET A 146 -1.89 -5.35 -15.02
CA MET A 146 -1.98 -5.02 -13.59
C MET A 146 -2.75 -6.09 -12.83
N ALA A 147 -3.90 -6.55 -13.36
CA ALA A 147 -4.69 -7.62 -12.74
C ALA A 147 -3.92 -8.94 -12.62
N ARG A 148 -3.11 -9.30 -13.63
CA ARG A 148 -2.24 -10.50 -13.56
C ARG A 148 -1.16 -10.35 -12.49
N LEU A 149 -0.58 -9.17 -12.37
CA LEU A 149 0.45 -8.89 -11.36
C LEU A 149 -0.15 -8.95 -9.95
N PHE A 150 -1.32 -8.36 -9.72
CA PHE A 150 -2.05 -8.51 -8.45
C PHE A 150 -2.30 -10.00 -8.12
N ALA A 151 -2.77 -10.77 -9.10
CA ALA A 151 -3.03 -12.20 -8.91
C ALA A 151 -1.77 -13.00 -8.52
N THR A 152 -0.60 -12.60 -9.01
CA THR A 152 0.69 -13.21 -8.63
C THR A 152 0.98 -13.07 -7.14
N TYR A 153 0.48 -11.99 -6.53
CA TYR A 153 0.65 -11.69 -5.10
C TYR A 153 -0.61 -11.96 -4.26
N GLY A 154 -1.53 -12.81 -4.76
CA GLY A 154 -2.70 -13.26 -4.00
C GLY A 154 -3.84 -12.24 -3.90
N ALA A 155 -3.80 -11.17 -4.69
CA ALA A 155 -4.85 -10.16 -4.75
C ALA A 155 -5.59 -10.17 -6.08
N GLU A 156 -6.85 -9.73 -6.08
CA GLU A 156 -7.69 -9.64 -7.27
C GLU A 156 -8.26 -8.23 -7.43
N ILE A 157 -8.12 -7.65 -8.63
CA ILE A 157 -8.74 -6.36 -8.95
C ILE A 157 -10.19 -6.60 -9.37
N LEU A 158 -11.13 -5.95 -8.67
CA LEU A 158 -12.57 -6.08 -8.87
C LEU A 158 -13.20 -4.88 -9.60
N GLY A 159 -12.52 -3.73 -9.59
CA GLY A 159 -13.03 -2.51 -10.19
C GLY A 159 -12.01 -1.40 -10.27
N PRO A 160 -12.36 -0.25 -10.86
CA PRO A 160 -11.49 0.92 -10.91
C PRO A 160 -11.25 1.49 -9.50
N PRO A 161 -10.21 2.34 -9.33
CA PRO A 161 -10.05 3.10 -8.08
C PRO A 161 -11.23 4.05 -7.87
N PRO A 162 -11.61 4.30 -6.61
CA PRO A 162 -12.60 5.31 -6.29
C PRO A 162 -12.11 6.71 -6.69
N THR A 163 -13.05 7.61 -6.92
CA THR A 163 -12.80 8.99 -7.34
C THR A 163 -13.44 9.98 -6.37
N LEU A 164 -13.05 11.26 -6.46
CA LEU A 164 -13.63 12.30 -5.61
C LEU A 164 -15.15 12.48 -5.83
N SER A 165 -15.68 12.07 -6.99
CA SER A 165 -17.12 12.07 -7.26
C SER A 165 -17.89 10.99 -6.46
N ASP A 166 -17.22 9.93 -6.02
CA ASP A 166 -17.83 8.88 -5.20
C ASP A 166 -18.01 9.29 -3.72
N LEU A 167 -17.52 10.48 -3.38
CA LEU A 167 -17.71 11.09 -2.05
C LEU A 167 -18.98 11.94 -1.95
N ALA A 168 -19.61 12.26 -3.06
CA ALA A 168 -20.77 13.16 -3.15
C ALA A 168 -22.05 12.54 -2.57
#